data_4785e46513ce60fe3961ca9d2a1e9674
#
_entry.id   4785e46513ce60fe3961ca9d2a1e9674
#
_cell.length_a   1.000
_cell.length_b   1.000
_cell.length_c   1.000
_cell.angle_alpha   90.00
_cell.angle_beta   90.00
_cell.angle_gamma   90.00
#
_symmetry.space_group_name_H-M   'P 1'
#
loop_
_entity.id
_entity.type
_entity.pdbx_description
1 polymer ?
#
loop_
_entity_poly.entity_id
_entity_poly.type
_entity_poly.pdbx_seq_one_letter_code
_entity_poly.pdbx_strand_id
1 'polypeptide(L)'
;ELITETITAPFKEPEKPNHDPNLKDCRDPYRNYPRIFNDLNDTQLIAARANGTARPLTIEELEVGAYGLEYIATNKLYKVDPLTHSAPYLVPKAKDFLDELGEAFQDSLFNRGYDRRHRFIVTSVYRTQDHIKRLRRSGNVNASDNSCHQYGTTVDITYVRFDKPAADIANDMKLQQLLYQTVYDMYK
;
A
#
# COMPACT_ATOMS: atom_id res chain seq x y z
N GLU A 1 -3.41 20.19 29.92
CA GLU A 1 -4.18 20.82 28.82
C GLU A 1 -3.66 20.26 27.49
N LEU A 2 -4.44 19.40 26.87
CA LEU A 2 -4.18 18.90 25.52
C LEU A 2 -4.66 19.97 24.53
N ILE A 3 -3.72 20.60 23.84
CA ILE A 3 -4.04 21.51 22.74
C ILE A 3 -4.43 20.65 21.54
N THR A 4 -5.72 20.52 21.31
CA THR A 4 -6.27 19.94 20.08
C THR A 4 -6.29 21.04 19.01
N GLU A 5 -5.18 21.23 18.31
CA GLU A 5 -5.22 22.04 17.08
C GLU A 5 -5.96 21.26 16.00
N THR A 6 -7.22 21.60 15.84
CA THR A 6 -7.98 21.22 14.66
C THR A 6 -7.46 22.05 13.48
N ILE A 7 -6.55 21.49 12.69
CA ILE A 7 -6.12 22.10 11.44
C ILE A 7 -7.28 22.03 10.47
N THR A 8 -8.15 23.02 10.50
CA THR A 8 -9.10 23.31 9.41
C THR A 8 -8.36 24.04 8.31
N ALA A 9 -7.51 23.35 7.55
CA ALA A 9 -7.11 23.84 6.25
C ALA A 9 -8.40 23.98 5.40
N PRO A 10 -8.67 25.14 4.78
CA PRO A 10 -9.83 25.26 3.92
C PRO A 10 -9.75 24.18 2.84
N PHE A 11 -10.82 23.41 2.69
CA PHE A 11 -10.97 22.48 1.59
C PHE A 11 -10.78 23.30 0.30
N LYS A 12 -9.62 23.17 -0.35
CA LYS A 12 -9.48 23.63 -1.73
C LYS A 12 -10.49 22.85 -2.54
N GLU A 13 -11.33 23.54 -3.29
CA GLU A 13 -12.16 22.87 -4.29
C GLU A 13 -11.27 21.95 -5.12
N PRO A 14 -11.73 20.72 -5.39
CA PRO A 14 -10.93 19.78 -6.17
C PRO A 14 -10.60 20.44 -7.50
N GLU A 15 -9.31 20.53 -7.79
CA GLU A 15 -8.85 21.00 -9.10
C GLU A 15 -9.54 20.15 -10.16
N LYS A 16 -10.08 20.80 -11.20
CA LYS A 16 -10.71 20.07 -12.30
C LYS A 16 -9.67 19.11 -12.90
N PRO A 17 -10.01 17.83 -13.07
CA PRO A 17 -9.08 16.87 -13.63
C PRO A 17 -8.50 17.38 -14.96
N ASN A 18 -7.18 17.36 -15.07
CA ASN A 18 -6.50 17.76 -16.30
C ASN A 18 -6.33 16.52 -17.17
N HIS A 19 -7.03 16.45 -18.27
CA HIS A 19 -6.84 15.41 -19.27
C HIS A 19 -5.67 15.79 -20.17
N ASP A 20 -4.50 15.15 -19.99
CA ASP A 20 -3.40 15.26 -20.94
C ASP A 20 -3.68 14.35 -22.16
N PRO A 21 -3.95 14.92 -23.35
CA PRO A 21 -4.25 14.14 -24.56
C PRO A 21 -3.04 13.30 -25.05
N ASN A 22 -1.83 13.59 -24.58
CA ASN A 22 -0.62 12.84 -24.91
C ASN A 22 -0.39 11.61 -24.05
N LEU A 23 -1.10 11.48 -22.91
CA LEU A 23 -1.06 10.27 -22.10
C LEU A 23 -1.83 9.17 -22.79
N LYS A 24 -1.10 8.21 -23.33
CA LYS A 24 -1.69 6.99 -23.90
C LYS A 24 -2.49 6.26 -22.83
N ASP A 25 -3.64 5.74 -23.20
CA ASP A 25 -4.38 4.79 -22.36
C ASP A 25 -3.43 3.70 -21.87
N CYS A 26 -3.54 3.33 -20.60
CA CYS A 26 -2.77 2.23 -20.06
C CYS A 26 -3.00 1.00 -20.94
N ARG A 27 -1.93 0.46 -21.51
CA ARG A 27 -2.01 -0.81 -22.24
C ARG A 27 -2.55 -1.88 -21.31
N ASP A 28 -3.34 -2.81 -21.85
CA ASP A 28 -3.95 -3.90 -21.10
C ASP A 28 -2.88 -4.60 -20.21
N PRO A 29 -2.95 -4.45 -18.92
CA PRO A 29 -1.94 -4.94 -18.01
C PRO A 29 -1.96 -6.46 -17.89
N TYR A 30 -3.08 -7.10 -18.19
CA TYR A 30 -3.28 -8.53 -17.95
C TYR A 30 -2.35 -9.45 -18.75
N ARG A 31 -1.76 -8.97 -19.85
CA ARG A 31 -0.86 -9.80 -20.67
C ARG A 31 0.56 -9.95 -20.13
N ASN A 32 1.07 -8.99 -19.36
CA ASN A 32 2.49 -8.97 -18.99
C ASN A 32 2.79 -8.79 -17.50
N TYR A 33 1.89 -8.22 -16.69
CA TYR A 33 2.18 -7.95 -15.26
C TYR A 33 2.43 -9.20 -14.42
N PRO A 34 1.73 -10.35 -14.60
CA PRO A 34 2.08 -11.57 -13.89
C PRO A 34 3.51 -12.07 -14.13
N ARG A 35 4.13 -11.66 -15.25
CA ARG A 35 5.53 -11.98 -15.54
C ARG A 35 6.51 -10.96 -15.00
N ILE A 36 6.09 -9.70 -14.91
CA ILE A 36 6.94 -8.59 -14.45
C ILE A 36 7.01 -8.56 -12.92
N PHE A 37 5.89 -8.80 -12.24
CA PHE A 37 5.77 -8.75 -10.78
C PHE A 37 5.72 -10.14 -10.14
N ASN A 38 6.22 -11.16 -10.79
CA ASN A 38 6.23 -12.54 -10.29
C ASN A 38 7.57 -12.88 -9.64
N ASP A 39 7.97 -12.11 -8.64
CA ASP A 39 9.12 -12.46 -7.83
C ASP A 39 8.83 -13.71 -7.00
N LEU A 40 9.81 -14.61 -6.97
CA LEU A 40 9.74 -15.80 -6.13
C LEU A 40 9.77 -15.40 -4.64
N ASN A 41 9.03 -16.11 -3.81
CA ASN A 41 8.96 -15.86 -2.36
C ASN A 41 10.35 -15.78 -1.71
N ASP A 42 11.30 -16.59 -2.14
CA ASP A 42 12.67 -16.57 -1.63
C ASP A 42 13.40 -15.26 -1.96
N THR A 43 13.21 -14.73 -3.16
CA THR A 43 13.77 -13.43 -3.56
C THR A 43 13.19 -12.30 -2.72
N GLN A 44 11.88 -12.29 -2.51
CA GLN A 44 11.21 -11.31 -1.65
C GLN A 44 11.70 -11.40 -0.20
N LEU A 45 11.90 -12.62 0.32
CA LEU A 45 12.40 -12.82 1.68
C LEU A 45 13.84 -12.35 1.85
N ILE A 46 14.71 -12.59 0.86
CA ILE A 46 16.10 -12.09 0.86
C ILE A 46 16.10 -10.57 0.88
N ALA A 47 15.32 -9.94 0.03
CA ALA A 47 15.19 -8.48 -0.01
C ALA A 47 14.64 -7.91 1.31
N ALA A 48 13.63 -8.56 1.90
CA ALA A 48 13.05 -8.14 3.16
C ALA A 48 14.05 -8.22 4.32
N ARG A 49 14.84 -9.28 4.39
CA ARG A 49 15.91 -9.42 5.40
C ARG A 49 17.04 -8.41 5.25
N ALA A 50 17.38 -8.07 4.01
CA ALA A 50 18.45 -7.10 3.72
C ALA A 50 18.05 -5.65 4.06
N ASN A 51 16.78 -5.31 3.96
CA ASN A 51 16.29 -3.94 4.07
C ASN A 51 15.38 -3.68 5.29
N GLY A 52 15.00 -4.72 6.01
CA GLY A 52 14.07 -4.66 7.13
C GLY A 52 14.74 -4.75 8.50
N THR A 53 13.94 -5.16 9.48
CA THR A 53 14.44 -5.42 10.85
C THR A 53 15.39 -6.61 10.87
N ALA A 54 16.36 -6.61 11.79
CA ALA A 54 17.36 -7.69 11.89
C ALA A 54 16.73 -9.08 12.17
N ARG A 55 15.56 -9.10 12.77
CA ARG A 55 14.77 -10.30 13.08
C ARG A 55 13.29 -9.97 13.12
N PRO A 56 12.41 -10.98 13.05
CA PRO A 56 11.00 -10.80 13.38
C PRO A 56 10.81 -10.25 14.81
N LEU A 57 9.88 -9.31 14.96
CA LEU A 57 9.55 -8.66 16.24
C LEU A 57 8.23 -9.18 16.80
N THR A 58 8.06 -9.03 18.12
CA THR A 58 6.77 -9.24 18.80
C THR A 58 5.88 -8.01 18.67
N ILE A 59 4.61 -8.14 19.07
CA ILE A 59 3.68 -6.99 19.04
C ILE A 59 4.12 -5.90 20.03
N GLU A 60 4.62 -6.30 21.20
CA GLU A 60 5.09 -5.38 22.24
C GLU A 60 6.31 -4.58 21.75
N GLU A 61 7.22 -5.22 21.02
CA GLU A 61 8.37 -4.53 20.42
C GLU A 61 7.94 -3.54 19.33
N LEU A 62 6.89 -3.86 18.54
CA LEU A 62 6.33 -2.94 17.55
C LEU A 62 5.70 -1.72 18.25
N GLU A 63 4.91 -1.93 19.30
CA GLU A 63 4.20 -0.87 20.01
C GLU A 63 5.13 0.12 20.73
N VAL A 64 6.29 -0.34 21.17
CA VAL A 64 7.32 0.56 21.77
C VAL A 64 8.23 1.21 20.73
N GLY A 65 7.96 1.01 19.43
CA GLY A 65 8.75 1.63 18.36
C GLY A 65 10.16 1.04 18.21
N ALA A 66 10.35 -0.23 18.57
CA ALA A 66 11.63 -0.89 18.41
C ALA A 66 12.12 -0.81 16.94
N TYR A 67 13.42 -0.65 16.75
CA TYR A 67 14.07 -0.54 15.45
C TYR A 67 13.63 0.64 14.57
N GLY A 68 13.02 1.68 15.15
CA GLY A 68 12.58 2.86 14.40
C GLY A 68 11.45 2.60 13.40
N LEU A 69 10.64 1.57 13.63
CA LEU A 69 9.47 1.30 12.82
C LEU A 69 8.44 2.41 12.95
N GLU A 70 7.85 2.78 11.84
CA GLU A 70 6.84 3.82 11.75
C GLU A 70 5.43 3.24 11.62
N TYR A 71 4.50 3.83 12.35
CA TYR A 71 3.09 3.50 12.28
C TYR A 71 2.47 4.07 11.00
N ILE A 72 1.62 3.30 10.32
CA ILE A 72 0.83 3.75 9.19
C ILE A 72 -0.66 3.72 9.51
N ALA A 73 -1.39 4.71 9.00
CA ALA A 73 -2.84 4.82 9.13
C ALA A 73 -3.45 5.32 7.82
N THR A 74 -4.76 5.17 7.71
CA THR A 74 -5.51 5.81 6.61
C THR A 74 -5.21 7.30 6.55
N ASN A 75 -4.83 7.78 5.40
CA ASN A 75 -4.49 9.18 5.13
C ASN A 75 -5.03 9.63 3.76
N LYS A 76 -4.61 10.79 3.28
CA LYS A 76 -5.02 11.31 1.96
C LYS A 76 -4.57 10.46 0.76
N LEU A 77 -3.50 9.64 0.91
CA LEU A 77 -2.83 8.91 -0.17
C LEU A 77 -3.37 7.47 -0.31
N TYR A 78 -3.65 6.82 0.81
CA TYR A 78 -4.15 5.44 0.85
C TYR A 78 -5.06 5.19 2.04
N LYS A 79 -5.87 4.16 1.94
CA LYS A 79 -6.68 3.63 3.04
C LYS A 79 -6.01 2.39 3.61
N VAL A 80 -6.03 2.25 4.93
CA VAL A 80 -5.63 1.02 5.61
C VAL A 80 -6.88 0.34 6.13
N ASP A 81 -7.11 -0.89 5.69
CA ASP A 81 -8.21 -1.72 6.18
C ASP A 81 -8.00 -2.12 7.66
N PRO A 82 -9.05 -2.54 8.37
CA PRO A 82 -8.88 -3.19 9.66
C PRO A 82 -7.93 -4.40 9.54
N LEU A 83 -6.77 -4.32 10.19
CA LEU A 83 -5.74 -5.35 10.12
C LEU A 83 -5.98 -6.41 11.18
N THR A 84 -6.48 -7.58 10.79
CA THR A 84 -6.78 -8.68 11.73
C THR A 84 -5.60 -9.64 11.95
N HIS A 85 -4.70 -9.76 10.96
CA HIS A 85 -3.58 -10.68 10.95
C HIS A 85 -2.24 -9.99 10.63
N SER A 86 -2.16 -8.71 10.86
CA SER A 86 -0.95 -7.90 10.73
C SER A 86 -1.04 -6.66 11.59
N ALA A 87 0.08 -5.99 11.82
CA ALA A 87 0.19 -4.73 12.56
C ALA A 87 0.65 -3.60 11.62
N PRO A 88 0.18 -2.37 11.80
CA PRO A 88 0.39 -1.25 10.87
C PRO A 88 1.77 -0.59 11.03
N TYR A 89 2.85 -1.34 10.91
CA TYR A 89 4.21 -0.83 11.08
C TYR A 89 5.10 -1.17 9.90
N LEU A 90 5.90 -0.21 9.46
CA LEU A 90 6.89 -0.34 8.39
C LEU A 90 8.23 0.25 8.81
N VAL A 91 9.32 -0.21 8.23
CA VAL A 91 10.58 0.54 8.27
C VAL A 91 10.41 1.88 7.53
N PRO A 92 11.10 2.97 7.93
CA PRO A 92 10.90 4.30 7.35
C PRO A 92 10.93 4.29 5.81
N LYS A 93 11.94 3.66 5.22
CA LYS A 93 12.07 3.59 3.76
C LYS A 93 10.90 2.91 3.05
N ALA A 94 10.29 1.90 3.66
CA ALA A 94 9.13 1.23 3.08
C ALA A 94 7.86 2.09 3.21
N LYS A 95 7.75 2.85 4.30
CA LYS A 95 6.67 3.82 4.46
C LYS A 95 6.80 4.97 3.46
N ASP A 96 8.01 5.53 3.28
CA ASP A 96 8.28 6.58 2.29
C ASP A 96 7.87 6.11 0.89
N PHE A 97 8.26 4.89 0.51
CA PHE A 97 7.86 4.29 -0.77
C PHE A 97 6.33 4.15 -0.91
N LEU A 98 5.64 3.77 0.17
CA LEU A 98 4.17 3.65 0.16
C LEU A 98 3.50 5.02 -0.03
N ASP A 99 4.04 6.07 0.58
CA ASP A 99 3.58 7.44 0.43
C ASP A 99 3.84 7.95 -1.00
N GLU A 100 5.04 7.74 -1.55
CA GLU A 100 5.40 8.06 -2.94
C GLU A 100 4.49 7.33 -3.95
N LEU A 101 4.16 6.06 -3.70
CA LEU A 101 3.21 5.30 -4.53
C LEU A 101 1.83 5.96 -4.51
N GLY A 102 1.38 6.41 -3.34
CA GLY A 102 0.10 7.11 -3.21
C GLY A 102 0.07 8.43 -3.99
N GLU A 103 1.11 9.22 -3.91
CA GLU A 103 1.25 10.46 -4.66
C GLU A 103 1.28 10.22 -6.18
N ALA A 104 2.12 9.29 -6.62
CA ALA A 104 2.24 8.92 -8.03
C ALA A 104 0.92 8.37 -8.61
N PHE A 105 0.17 7.59 -7.82
CA PHE A 105 -1.14 7.09 -8.21
C PHE A 105 -2.16 8.23 -8.37
N GLN A 106 -2.20 9.17 -7.43
CA GLN A 106 -3.08 10.34 -7.50
C GLN A 106 -2.75 11.26 -8.67
N ASP A 107 -1.47 11.46 -8.96
CA ASP A 107 -1.04 12.22 -10.14
C ASP A 107 -1.40 11.52 -11.44
N SER A 108 -1.25 10.20 -11.48
CA SER A 108 -1.67 9.36 -12.61
C SER A 108 -3.18 9.45 -12.87
N LEU A 109 -3.99 9.47 -11.82
CA LEU A 109 -5.44 9.69 -11.90
C LEU A 109 -5.76 11.07 -12.46
N PHE A 110 -5.20 12.12 -11.87
CA PHE A 110 -5.44 13.51 -12.26
C PHE A 110 -5.11 13.77 -13.73
N ASN A 111 -3.96 13.29 -14.18
CA ASN A 111 -3.50 13.47 -15.56
C ASN A 111 -4.35 12.72 -16.58
N ARG A 112 -5.19 11.78 -16.15
CA ARG A 112 -6.13 11.02 -17.00
C ARG A 112 -7.59 11.43 -16.83
N GLY A 113 -7.83 12.54 -16.14
CA GLY A 113 -9.18 13.08 -15.96
C GLY A 113 -10.01 12.39 -14.88
N TYR A 114 -9.38 11.62 -14.00
CA TYR A 114 -10.05 11.01 -12.85
C TYR A 114 -9.90 11.85 -11.59
N ASP A 115 -10.80 11.67 -10.65
CA ASP A 115 -10.70 12.31 -9.34
C ASP A 115 -9.48 11.77 -8.58
N ARG A 116 -8.55 12.65 -8.18
CA ARG A 116 -7.34 12.24 -7.45
C ARG A 116 -7.62 11.79 -6.01
N ARG A 117 -8.85 11.91 -5.51
CA ARG A 117 -9.23 11.42 -4.17
C ARG A 117 -9.43 9.90 -4.09
N HIS A 118 -9.35 9.17 -5.20
CA HIS A 118 -9.28 7.72 -5.15
C HIS A 118 -8.04 7.27 -4.40
N ARG A 119 -8.19 6.21 -3.60
CA ARG A 119 -7.09 5.64 -2.84
C ARG A 119 -7.05 4.13 -3.04
N PHE A 120 -5.87 3.57 -3.18
CA PHE A 120 -5.71 2.14 -3.02
C PHE A 120 -5.84 1.74 -1.55
N ILE A 121 -6.06 0.45 -1.29
CA ILE A 121 -6.34 -0.06 0.06
C ILE A 121 -5.25 -1.04 0.46
N VAL A 122 -4.58 -0.74 1.56
CA VAL A 122 -3.61 -1.62 2.21
C VAL A 122 -4.36 -2.65 3.05
N THR A 123 -4.09 -3.94 2.85
CA THR A 123 -4.81 -5.05 3.49
C THR A 123 -3.96 -5.87 4.44
N SER A 124 -2.63 -5.79 4.35
CA SER A 124 -1.72 -6.44 5.29
C SER A 124 -0.39 -5.69 5.34
N VAL A 125 0.26 -5.69 6.49
CA VAL A 125 1.53 -4.99 6.74
C VAL A 125 2.47 -5.90 7.53
N TYR A 126 2.93 -5.51 8.70
CA TYR A 126 3.84 -6.31 9.52
C TYR A 126 3.14 -7.53 10.11
N ARG A 127 3.70 -8.73 9.92
CA ARG A 127 3.20 -9.97 10.54
C ARG A 127 4.16 -10.47 11.59
N THR A 128 3.74 -10.45 12.87
CA THR A 128 4.46 -11.15 13.94
C THR A 128 4.26 -12.66 13.82
N GLN A 129 5.05 -13.45 14.55
CA GLN A 129 4.88 -14.90 14.61
C GLN A 129 3.46 -15.30 15.08
N ASP A 130 2.88 -14.52 16.00
CA ASP A 130 1.52 -14.82 16.48
C ASP A 130 0.44 -14.50 15.45
N HIS A 131 0.66 -13.48 14.60
CA HIS A 131 -0.20 -13.24 13.44
C HIS A 131 -0.15 -14.42 12.47
N ILE A 132 1.03 -14.96 12.18
CA ILE A 132 1.21 -16.11 11.28
C ILE A 132 0.56 -17.37 11.86
N LYS A 133 0.74 -17.64 13.15
CA LYS A 133 0.08 -18.78 13.83
C LYS A 133 -1.45 -18.67 13.76
N ARG A 134 -2.00 -17.49 14.01
CA ARG A 134 -3.45 -17.23 13.88
C ARG A 134 -3.94 -17.43 12.45
N LEU A 135 -3.20 -16.91 11.47
CA LEU A 135 -3.53 -17.03 10.05
C LEU A 135 -3.56 -18.50 9.60
N ARG A 136 -2.62 -19.32 10.07
CA ARG A 136 -2.62 -20.79 9.82
C ARG A 136 -3.81 -21.49 10.44
N ARG A 137 -4.15 -21.14 11.68
CA ARG A 137 -5.34 -21.73 12.36
C ARG A 137 -6.64 -21.39 11.63
N SER A 138 -6.71 -20.28 10.90
CA SER A 138 -7.85 -19.93 10.05
C SER A 138 -7.90 -20.65 8.70
N GLY A 139 -6.97 -21.60 8.45
CA GLY A 139 -6.93 -22.42 7.24
C GLY A 139 -6.22 -21.76 6.04
N ASN A 140 -5.50 -20.68 6.23
CA ASN A 140 -4.74 -20.07 5.14
C ASN A 140 -3.46 -20.87 4.87
N VAL A 141 -3.46 -21.61 3.75
CA VAL A 141 -2.34 -22.46 3.32
C VAL A 141 -1.08 -21.68 2.90
N ASN A 142 -1.21 -20.38 2.63
CA ASN A 142 -0.09 -19.51 2.21
C ASN A 142 0.65 -18.86 3.39
N ALA A 143 0.24 -19.16 4.64
CA ALA A 143 0.90 -18.63 5.83
C ALA A 143 2.23 -19.35 6.08
N SER A 144 3.34 -18.77 5.60
CA SER A 144 4.70 -19.29 5.80
C SER A 144 5.31 -18.78 7.09
N ASP A 145 6.10 -19.63 7.79
CA ASP A 145 6.92 -19.22 8.94
C ASP A 145 8.01 -18.21 8.53
N ASN A 146 8.42 -18.24 7.27
CA ASN A 146 9.40 -17.32 6.67
C ASN A 146 8.70 -16.33 5.77
N SER A 147 7.84 -15.49 6.33
CA SER A 147 7.13 -14.45 5.58
C SER A 147 7.98 -13.19 5.46
N CYS A 148 8.04 -12.59 4.26
CA CYS A 148 8.67 -11.27 4.04
C CYS A 148 8.00 -10.16 4.88
N HIS A 149 6.73 -10.33 5.24
CA HIS A 149 6.01 -9.40 6.14
C HIS A 149 6.57 -9.30 7.56
N GLN A 150 7.47 -10.18 7.97
CA GLN A 150 8.05 -10.19 9.31
C GLN A 150 9.19 -9.17 9.50
N TYR A 151 9.56 -8.46 8.45
CA TYR A 151 10.72 -7.57 8.45
C TYR A 151 10.36 -6.09 8.26
N GLY A 152 9.08 -5.76 8.13
CA GLY A 152 8.61 -4.37 8.01
C GLY A 152 8.83 -3.71 6.66
N THR A 153 9.11 -4.47 5.62
CA THR A 153 9.38 -3.95 4.26
C THR A 153 8.28 -4.28 3.26
N THR A 154 7.24 -4.99 3.69
CA THR A 154 6.26 -5.58 2.78
C THR A 154 4.84 -5.17 3.16
N VAL A 155 4.06 -4.81 2.16
CA VAL A 155 2.63 -4.51 2.27
C VAL A 155 1.85 -5.30 1.22
N ASP A 156 0.63 -5.73 1.57
CA ASP A 156 -0.33 -6.22 0.60
C ASP A 156 -1.32 -5.10 0.27
N ILE A 157 -1.54 -4.86 -1.01
CA ILE A 157 -2.51 -3.91 -1.54
C ILE A 157 -3.55 -4.69 -2.33
N THR A 158 -4.85 -4.45 -2.06
CA THR A 158 -5.88 -5.05 -2.90
C THR A 158 -5.96 -4.31 -4.24
N TYR A 159 -6.08 -5.08 -5.30
CA TYR A 159 -6.23 -4.57 -6.67
C TYR A 159 -7.65 -4.76 -7.24
N VAL A 160 -8.56 -5.33 -6.45
CA VAL A 160 -9.95 -5.58 -6.88
C VAL A 160 -10.96 -4.60 -6.31
N ARG A 161 -10.56 -3.74 -5.40
CA ARG A 161 -11.40 -2.69 -4.81
C ARG A 161 -10.57 -1.49 -4.41
N PHE A 162 -11.19 -0.32 -4.46
CA PHE A 162 -10.58 0.97 -4.17
C PHE A 162 -11.50 1.76 -3.23
N ASP A 163 -10.90 2.67 -2.48
CA ASP A 163 -11.66 3.68 -1.75
C ASP A 163 -11.95 4.84 -2.71
N LYS A 164 -13.23 5.10 -2.93
CA LYS A 164 -13.69 6.04 -3.97
C LYS A 164 -14.48 7.20 -3.37
N PRO A 165 -14.34 8.42 -3.93
CA PRO A 165 -15.26 9.52 -3.59
C PRO A 165 -16.69 9.16 -3.93
N ALA A 166 -17.65 9.62 -3.10
CA ALA A 166 -19.08 9.27 -3.26
C ALA A 166 -19.69 9.71 -4.61
N ALA A 167 -19.10 10.71 -5.27
CA ALA A 167 -19.61 11.26 -6.54
C ALA A 167 -18.89 10.70 -7.77
N ASP A 168 -18.02 9.69 -7.63
CA ASP A 168 -17.21 9.21 -8.72
C ASP A 168 -17.80 8.01 -9.44
N ILE A 169 -17.64 8.02 -10.78
CA ILE A 169 -18.09 6.96 -11.70
C ILE A 169 -16.96 6.06 -12.21
N ALA A 170 -15.71 6.28 -11.77
CA ALA A 170 -14.59 5.43 -12.19
C ALA A 170 -14.83 3.98 -11.77
N ASN A 171 -14.66 3.05 -12.69
CA ASN A 171 -14.78 1.63 -12.38
C ASN A 171 -13.46 1.05 -11.84
N ASP A 172 -13.56 -0.03 -11.07
CA ASP A 172 -12.41 -0.67 -10.42
C ASP A 172 -11.39 -1.22 -11.42
N MET A 173 -11.82 -1.62 -12.61
CA MET A 173 -10.93 -2.11 -13.68
C MET A 173 -9.97 -1.01 -14.17
N LYS A 174 -10.48 0.21 -14.38
CA LYS A 174 -9.64 1.35 -14.77
C LYS A 174 -8.67 1.74 -13.67
N LEU A 175 -9.15 1.78 -12.43
CA LEU A 175 -8.31 2.08 -11.27
C LEU A 175 -7.21 1.02 -11.08
N GLN A 176 -7.54 -0.24 -11.27
CA GLN A 176 -6.59 -1.35 -11.25
C GLN A 176 -5.50 -1.17 -12.32
N GLN A 177 -5.88 -0.86 -13.57
CA GLN A 177 -4.94 -0.60 -14.65
C GLN A 177 -4.00 0.56 -14.33
N LEU A 178 -4.54 1.65 -13.78
CA LEU A 178 -3.76 2.81 -13.39
C LEU A 178 -2.77 2.50 -12.25
N LEU A 179 -3.21 1.76 -11.25
CA LEU A 179 -2.33 1.35 -10.15
C LEU A 179 -1.18 0.46 -10.64
N TYR A 180 -1.48 -0.53 -11.49
CA TYR A 180 -0.43 -1.37 -12.07
C TYR A 180 0.58 -0.56 -12.90
N GLN A 181 0.10 0.36 -13.74
CA GLN A 181 0.99 1.20 -14.53
C GLN A 181 1.88 2.05 -13.61
N THR A 182 1.31 2.63 -12.56
CA THR A 182 2.05 3.44 -11.59
C THR A 182 3.16 2.62 -10.90
N VAL A 183 2.82 1.43 -10.40
CA VAL A 183 3.81 0.53 -9.78
C VAL A 183 4.90 0.14 -10.78
N TYR A 184 4.53 -0.16 -12.02
CA TYR A 184 5.49 -0.50 -13.08
C TYR A 184 6.44 0.65 -13.39
N ASP A 185 5.94 1.88 -13.47
CA ASP A 185 6.74 3.04 -13.78
C ASP A 185 7.71 3.38 -12.62
N MET A 186 7.34 3.09 -11.38
CA MET A 186 8.21 3.23 -10.21
C MET A 186 9.24 2.11 -10.08
N TYR A 187 8.99 0.95 -10.67
CA TYR A 187 9.91 -0.20 -10.64
C TYR A 187 11.13 -0.03 -11.56
N LYS A 188 11.05 0.82 -12.57
CA LYS A 188 12.14 1.11 -13.51
C LYS A 188 13.13 2.12 -12.94
#